data_60de3694f636da58e59d620804070f8a
#
_entry.id   60de3694f636da58e59d620804070f8a
#
_cell.length_a   1.000
_cell.length_b   1.000
_cell.length_c   1.000
_cell.angle_alpha   90.00
_cell.angle_beta   90.00
_cell.angle_gamma   90.00
#
_symmetry.space_group_name_H-M   'P 1'
#
loop_
_entity.id
_entity.type
_entity.pdbx_description
1 polymer ?
#
loop_
_entity_poly.entity_id
_entity_poly.type
_entity_poly.pdbx_seq_one_letter_code
_entity_poly.pdbx_strand_id
1 'polypeptide(L)'
;MWQETAGVKKDTPARFIFPVMTTNELTDMMLETIGRYRWEICRKILGVRWNDIREKSLTSEFYDYIQFYRKNRDLSQQAKERVKADLVHAKNNYREVFVADYVSWMKFESQGNFRLNKVSRRIIAEYVPFRAEVRKKLEENPMYKELFTKSSIIATRKRDKEKVLFDRYVAAGGAITPELEGHFKYYGLNYK
;
A
#
# COMPACT_ATOMS: atom_id res chain seq x y z
N MET A 1 -9.64 16.25 1.86
CA MET A 1 -9.19 16.37 0.44
C MET A 1 -7.69 16.64 0.44
N TRP A 2 -6.89 15.77 -0.14
CA TRP A 2 -5.46 16.05 -0.29
C TRP A 2 -5.25 16.93 -1.52
N GLN A 3 -4.58 18.03 -1.34
CA GLN A 3 -4.27 18.95 -2.43
C GLN A 3 -2.76 18.91 -2.69
N GLU A 4 -2.37 18.48 -3.88
CA GLU A 4 -1.01 18.65 -4.35
C GLU A 4 -0.84 20.12 -4.73
N THR A 5 -0.01 20.82 -3.99
CA THR A 5 0.34 22.21 -4.34
C THR A 5 1.31 22.20 -5.52
N ALA A 6 0.78 22.12 -6.74
CA ALA A 6 1.56 22.28 -7.94
C ALA A 6 2.19 23.69 -7.93
N GLY A 7 3.51 23.76 -8.09
CA GLY A 7 4.26 25.01 -8.15
C GLY A 7 4.78 25.57 -6.84
N VAL A 8 4.55 24.92 -5.72
CA VAL A 8 5.14 25.33 -4.43
C VAL A 8 6.54 24.74 -4.27
N LYS A 9 7.45 25.52 -3.67
CA LYS A 9 8.83 25.11 -3.38
C LYS A 9 8.92 23.71 -2.81
N LYS A 10 9.94 22.95 -3.20
CA LYS A 10 10.18 21.55 -2.80
C LYS A 10 10.06 21.26 -1.29
N ASP A 11 10.23 22.29 -0.46
CA ASP A 11 10.28 22.20 1.00
C ASP A 11 8.92 22.43 1.69
N THR A 12 7.83 22.61 0.92
CA THR A 12 6.51 22.79 1.54
C THR A 12 5.93 21.42 1.88
N PRO A 13 5.65 21.12 3.16
CA PRO A 13 5.07 19.84 3.55
C PRO A 13 3.67 19.66 2.97
N ALA A 14 3.33 18.44 2.61
CA ALA A 14 1.98 18.09 2.19
C ALA A 14 0.96 18.43 3.30
N ARG A 15 -0.19 18.98 2.91
CA ARG A 15 -1.25 19.39 3.85
C ARG A 15 -2.50 18.58 3.59
N PHE A 16 -3.12 18.11 4.67
CA PHE A 16 -4.46 17.54 4.64
C PHE A 16 -5.48 18.64 4.91
N ILE A 17 -6.42 18.81 4.00
CA ILE A 17 -7.48 19.81 4.13
C ILE A 17 -8.82 19.07 4.19
N PHE A 18 -9.54 19.25 5.28
CA PHE A 18 -10.86 18.69 5.47
C PHE A 18 -11.91 19.81 5.46
N PRO A 19 -13.10 19.59 4.86
CA PRO A 19 -14.18 20.55 4.94
C PRO A 19 -14.68 20.63 6.40
N VAL A 20 -15.00 21.84 6.84
CA VAL A 20 -15.53 22.08 8.19
C VAL A 20 -16.95 21.49 8.32
N MET A 21 -17.72 21.55 7.23
CA MET A 21 -19.08 20.99 7.17
C MET A 21 -19.11 19.89 6.09
N THR A 22 -19.54 18.69 6.48
CA THR A 22 -19.66 17.55 5.58
C THR A 22 -20.76 16.60 6.09
N THR A 23 -21.46 15.97 5.17
CA THR A 23 -22.38 14.86 5.46
C THR A 23 -21.68 13.51 5.46
N ASN A 24 -20.41 13.47 5.01
CA ASN A 24 -19.62 12.25 4.95
C ASN A 24 -18.99 11.97 6.33
N GLU A 25 -18.82 10.69 6.65
CA GLU A 25 -18.11 10.30 7.86
C GLU A 25 -16.64 10.75 7.80
N LEU A 26 -16.18 11.41 8.85
CA LEU A 26 -14.81 11.91 8.95
C LEU A 26 -13.79 10.77 8.80
N THR A 27 -14.07 9.59 9.38
CA THR A 27 -13.21 8.41 9.27
C THR A 27 -13.00 7.99 7.82
N ASP A 28 -14.05 7.97 7.01
CA ASP A 28 -13.96 7.59 5.60
C ASP A 28 -13.13 8.60 4.81
N MET A 29 -13.37 9.88 5.03
CA MET A 29 -12.60 10.96 4.42
C MET A 29 -11.10 10.89 4.78
N MET A 30 -10.79 10.58 6.04
CA MET A 30 -9.41 10.41 6.49
C MET A 30 -8.76 9.19 5.81
N LEU A 31 -9.44 8.04 5.78
CA LEU A 31 -8.91 6.83 5.14
C LEU A 31 -8.69 7.05 3.64
N GLU A 32 -9.64 7.65 2.93
CA GLU A 32 -9.47 7.99 1.52
C GLU A 32 -8.26 8.92 1.29
N THR A 33 -8.14 9.94 2.14
CA THR A 33 -7.04 10.91 2.04
C THR A 33 -5.69 10.25 2.28
N ILE A 34 -5.59 9.37 3.28
CA ILE A 34 -4.37 8.61 3.57
C ILE A 34 -4.08 7.63 2.41
N GLY A 35 -5.10 6.98 1.85
CA GLY A 35 -4.94 6.10 0.69
C GLY A 35 -4.37 6.85 -0.52
N ARG A 36 -4.93 8.01 -0.87
CA ARG A 36 -4.40 8.88 -1.94
C ARG A 36 -2.98 9.32 -1.66
N TYR A 37 -2.67 9.70 -0.43
CA TYR A 37 -1.33 10.12 -0.01
C TYR A 37 -0.30 8.98 -0.18
N ARG A 38 -0.64 7.75 0.26
CA ARG A 38 0.23 6.58 0.09
C ARG A 38 0.55 6.29 -1.38
N TRP A 39 -0.47 6.36 -2.24
CA TRP A 39 -0.29 6.19 -3.68
C TRP A 39 0.65 7.24 -4.27
N GLU A 40 0.41 8.51 -3.96
CA GLU A 40 1.20 9.62 -4.52
C GLU A 40 2.64 9.65 -4.01
N ILE A 41 2.88 9.30 -2.75
CA ILE A 41 4.26 9.16 -2.24
C ILE A 41 4.99 8.07 -3.02
N CYS A 42 4.39 6.89 -3.16
CA CYS A 42 5.02 5.80 -3.91
C CYS A 42 5.32 6.22 -5.35
N ARG A 43 4.36 6.88 -6.00
CA ARG A 43 4.52 7.41 -7.36
C ARG A 43 5.66 8.44 -7.47
N LYS A 44 5.75 9.35 -6.51
CA LYS A 44 6.79 10.40 -6.48
C LYS A 44 8.18 9.81 -6.28
N ILE A 45 8.33 8.86 -5.36
CA ILE A 45 9.62 8.21 -5.08
C ILE A 45 10.14 7.46 -6.31
N LEU A 46 9.27 6.75 -7.02
CA LEU A 46 9.63 5.96 -8.20
C LEU A 46 9.74 6.79 -9.49
N GLY A 47 9.20 8.01 -9.50
CA GLY A 47 9.22 8.89 -10.66
C GLY A 47 8.57 8.24 -11.90
N VAL A 48 9.28 8.21 -13.02
CA VAL A 48 8.78 7.65 -14.28
C VAL A 48 8.53 6.15 -14.25
N ARG A 49 9.11 5.43 -13.28
CA ARG A 49 9.00 3.96 -13.14
C ARG A 49 7.89 3.52 -12.18
N TRP A 50 7.02 4.42 -11.76
CA TRP A 50 5.98 4.17 -10.75
C TRP A 50 5.04 3.00 -11.08
N ASN A 51 4.87 2.67 -12.35
CA ASN A 51 4.03 1.58 -12.85
C ASN A 51 4.83 0.41 -13.46
N ASP A 52 6.16 0.42 -13.36
CA ASP A 52 6.98 -0.69 -13.82
C ASP A 52 6.93 -1.84 -12.81
N ILE A 53 6.38 -2.98 -13.19
CA ILE A 53 6.23 -4.15 -12.32
C ILE A 53 7.58 -4.67 -11.76
N ARG A 54 8.68 -4.36 -12.42
CA ARG A 54 10.03 -4.74 -11.95
C ARG A 54 10.43 -4.02 -10.66
N GLU A 55 9.85 -2.85 -10.41
CA GLU A 55 10.08 -2.09 -9.17
C GLU A 55 9.43 -2.73 -7.94
N LYS A 56 8.50 -3.66 -8.11
CA LYS A 56 7.81 -4.38 -7.02
C LYS A 56 7.36 -3.43 -5.91
N SER A 57 6.57 -2.45 -6.29
CA SER A 57 6.03 -1.42 -5.42
C SER A 57 4.51 -1.50 -5.34
N LEU A 58 3.93 -0.80 -4.36
CA LEU A 58 2.47 -0.70 -4.22
C LEU A 58 1.82 -0.25 -5.53
N THR A 59 2.32 0.83 -6.13
CA THR A 59 1.72 1.40 -7.33
C THR A 59 1.92 0.52 -8.55
N SER A 60 3.10 -0.09 -8.72
CA SER A 60 3.39 -0.92 -9.89
C SER A 60 2.62 -2.25 -9.87
N GLU A 61 2.56 -2.93 -8.72
CA GLU A 61 1.82 -4.20 -8.62
C GLU A 61 0.30 -3.98 -8.70
N PHE A 62 -0.21 -2.91 -8.09
CA PHE A 62 -1.63 -2.61 -8.16
C PHE A 62 -2.04 -2.14 -9.57
N TYR A 63 -1.18 -1.35 -10.24
CA TYR A 63 -1.38 -0.96 -11.63
C TYR A 63 -1.43 -2.18 -12.55
N ASP A 64 -0.44 -3.08 -12.46
CA ASP A 64 -0.37 -4.31 -13.24
C ASP A 64 -1.62 -5.19 -13.02
N TYR A 65 -2.00 -5.38 -11.75
CA TYR A 65 -3.21 -6.11 -11.39
C TYR A 65 -4.45 -5.56 -12.08
N ILE A 66 -4.67 -4.24 -12.00
CA ILE A 66 -5.86 -3.60 -12.61
C ILE A 66 -5.77 -3.62 -14.13
N GLN A 67 -4.61 -3.36 -14.71
CA GLN A 67 -4.45 -3.36 -16.18
C GLN A 67 -4.70 -4.73 -16.79
N PHE A 68 -4.25 -5.79 -16.12
CA PHE A 68 -4.33 -7.16 -16.64
C PHE A 68 -5.35 -8.04 -15.92
N TYR A 69 -6.32 -7.49 -15.19
CA TYR A 69 -7.29 -8.26 -14.42
C TYR A 69 -8.03 -9.33 -15.24
N ARG A 70 -8.32 -9.04 -16.51
CA ARG A 70 -9.02 -9.99 -17.41
C ARG A 70 -8.24 -11.27 -17.65
N LYS A 71 -6.90 -11.15 -17.73
CA LYS A 71 -5.98 -12.26 -17.96
C LYS A 71 -5.54 -12.96 -16.68
N ASN A 72 -5.84 -12.37 -15.53
CA ASN A 72 -5.41 -12.90 -14.24
C ASN A 72 -6.18 -14.19 -13.90
N ARG A 73 -5.43 -15.29 -13.72
CA ARG A 73 -5.99 -16.62 -13.43
C ARG A 73 -6.42 -16.78 -11.97
N ASP A 74 -5.90 -15.97 -11.06
CA ASP A 74 -6.25 -15.99 -9.65
C ASP A 74 -7.58 -15.29 -9.34
N LEU A 75 -8.17 -14.62 -10.34
CA LEU A 75 -9.47 -13.96 -10.24
C LEU A 75 -10.57 -14.84 -10.82
N SER A 76 -11.62 -15.06 -10.01
CA SER A 76 -12.87 -15.63 -10.50
C SER A 76 -13.55 -14.69 -11.50
N GLN A 77 -14.47 -15.21 -12.31
CA GLN A 77 -15.22 -14.37 -13.25
C GLN A 77 -15.98 -13.25 -12.53
N GLN A 78 -16.62 -13.56 -11.40
CA GLN A 78 -17.31 -12.56 -10.58
C GLN A 78 -16.34 -11.46 -10.07
N ALA A 79 -15.12 -11.83 -9.66
CA ALA A 79 -14.13 -10.84 -9.25
C ALA A 79 -13.70 -9.95 -10.41
N LYS A 80 -13.57 -10.49 -11.62
CA LYS A 80 -13.25 -9.71 -12.84
C LYS A 80 -14.34 -8.70 -13.18
N GLU A 81 -15.61 -9.12 -13.10
CA GLU A 81 -16.74 -8.21 -13.34
C GLU A 81 -16.79 -7.09 -12.30
N ARG A 82 -16.48 -7.40 -11.03
CA ARG A 82 -16.38 -6.38 -9.99
C ARG A 82 -15.26 -5.38 -10.28
N VAL A 83 -14.05 -5.84 -10.62
CA VAL A 83 -12.94 -4.94 -10.99
C VAL A 83 -13.31 -4.04 -12.17
N LYS A 84 -14.04 -4.59 -13.16
CA LYS A 84 -14.56 -3.80 -14.29
C LYS A 84 -15.53 -2.71 -13.83
N ALA A 85 -16.48 -3.05 -12.94
CA ALA A 85 -17.43 -2.09 -12.39
C ALA A 85 -16.71 -0.99 -11.58
N ASP A 86 -15.74 -1.37 -10.73
CA ASP A 86 -14.93 -0.43 -9.93
C ASP A 86 -14.14 0.53 -10.82
N LEU A 87 -13.57 0.04 -11.94
CA LEU A 87 -12.88 0.88 -12.93
C LEU A 87 -13.82 1.88 -13.59
N VAL A 88 -15.00 1.44 -14.00
CA VAL A 88 -16.00 2.33 -14.60
C VAL A 88 -16.43 3.40 -13.61
N HIS A 89 -16.72 3.02 -12.36
CA HIS A 89 -17.09 3.94 -11.29
C HIS A 89 -15.97 4.96 -11.01
N ALA A 90 -14.73 4.51 -10.98
CA ALA A 90 -13.55 5.35 -10.80
C ALA A 90 -13.12 6.11 -12.07
N LYS A 91 -13.90 6.08 -13.16
CA LYS A 91 -13.56 6.72 -14.45
C LYS A 91 -12.18 6.32 -14.96
N ASN A 92 -11.83 5.05 -14.86
CA ASN A 92 -10.52 4.48 -15.19
C ASN A 92 -9.34 5.07 -14.41
N ASN A 93 -9.58 5.65 -13.24
CA ASN A 93 -8.53 6.13 -12.37
C ASN A 93 -8.09 5.00 -11.41
N TYR A 94 -6.94 4.39 -11.69
CA TYR A 94 -6.40 3.28 -10.90
C TYR A 94 -6.12 3.65 -9.44
N ARG A 95 -5.73 4.89 -9.17
CA ARG A 95 -5.56 5.39 -7.81
C ARG A 95 -6.87 5.32 -7.02
N GLU A 96 -7.99 5.75 -7.60
CA GLU A 96 -9.27 5.74 -6.91
C GLU A 96 -9.79 4.32 -6.66
N VAL A 97 -9.50 3.36 -7.58
CA VAL A 97 -9.76 1.93 -7.33
C VAL A 97 -8.93 1.43 -6.14
N PHE A 98 -7.64 1.78 -6.10
CA PHE A 98 -6.79 1.46 -4.94
C PHE A 98 -7.33 2.08 -3.65
N VAL A 99 -7.77 3.33 -3.68
CA VAL A 99 -8.29 4.03 -2.50
C VAL A 99 -9.55 3.33 -1.95
N ALA A 100 -10.47 2.91 -2.82
CA ALA A 100 -11.65 2.16 -2.42
C ALA A 100 -11.29 0.81 -1.77
N ASP A 101 -10.34 0.09 -2.35
CA ASP A 101 -9.81 -1.15 -1.78
C ASP A 101 -9.07 -0.91 -0.46
N TYR A 102 -8.30 0.18 -0.36
CA TYR A 102 -7.61 0.57 0.88
C TYR A 102 -8.60 0.89 2.02
N VAL A 103 -9.67 1.62 1.73
CA VAL A 103 -10.75 1.88 2.71
C VAL A 103 -11.39 0.56 3.15
N SER A 104 -11.69 -0.33 2.20
CA SER A 104 -12.25 -1.66 2.49
C SER A 104 -11.31 -2.50 3.35
N TRP A 105 -10.00 -2.45 3.10
CA TRP A 105 -8.96 -3.10 3.90
C TRP A 105 -8.97 -2.60 5.35
N MET A 106 -8.99 -1.29 5.53
CA MET A 106 -8.91 -0.68 6.86
C MET A 106 -10.21 -0.81 7.67
N LYS A 107 -11.39 -0.73 7.04
CA LYS A 107 -12.68 -0.78 7.74
C LYS A 107 -13.21 -2.19 7.97
N PHE A 108 -13.10 -3.06 6.97
CA PHE A 108 -13.77 -4.36 6.99
C PHE A 108 -12.82 -5.53 7.18
N GLU A 109 -11.74 -5.59 6.41
CA GLU A 109 -10.79 -6.70 6.50
C GLU A 109 -10.06 -6.70 7.85
N SER A 110 -9.83 -5.54 8.46
CA SER A 110 -9.28 -5.42 9.82
C SER A 110 -10.14 -6.05 10.90
N GLN A 111 -11.42 -6.29 10.61
CA GLN A 111 -12.39 -6.93 11.48
C GLN A 111 -12.69 -8.39 11.08
N GLY A 112 -11.98 -8.91 10.08
CA GLY A 112 -12.20 -10.26 9.55
C GLY A 112 -13.32 -10.38 8.50
N ASN A 113 -13.89 -9.25 8.05
CA ASN A 113 -14.94 -9.23 7.04
C ASN A 113 -14.36 -9.15 5.63
N PHE A 114 -14.40 -10.26 4.89
CA PHE A 114 -13.84 -10.35 3.55
C PHE A 114 -14.62 -9.46 2.55
N ARG A 115 -13.96 -8.45 2.03
CA ARG A 115 -14.50 -7.53 1.01
C ARG A 115 -13.65 -7.50 -0.25
N LEU A 116 -12.34 -7.70 -0.11
CA LEU A 116 -11.39 -7.65 -1.22
C LEU A 116 -11.30 -9.00 -1.93
N ASN A 117 -10.99 -8.97 -3.23
CA ASN A 117 -10.58 -10.19 -3.91
C ASN A 117 -9.17 -10.62 -3.49
N LYS A 118 -8.83 -11.86 -3.79
CA LYS A 118 -7.56 -12.49 -3.36
C LYS A 118 -6.32 -11.70 -3.79
N VAL A 119 -6.33 -11.12 -5.00
CA VAL A 119 -5.16 -10.43 -5.56
C VAL A 119 -4.97 -9.07 -4.90
N SER A 120 -6.03 -8.25 -4.84
CA SER A 120 -5.99 -6.95 -4.17
C SER A 120 -5.62 -7.09 -2.70
N ARG A 121 -6.21 -8.05 -1.97
CA ARG A 121 -5.89 -8.35 -0.58
C ARG A 121 -4.42 -8.68 -0.39
N ARG A 122 -3.84 -9.51 -1.27
CA ARG A 122 -2.41 -9.86 -1.19
C ARG A 122 -1.52 -8.64 -1.36
N ILE A 123 -1.77 -7.81 -2.38
CA ILE A 123 -0.98 -6.61 -2.64
C ILE A 123 -1.09 -5.65 -1.45
N ILE A 124 -2.31 -5.37 -0.97
CA ILE A 124 -2.47 -4.43 0.14
C ILE A 124 -1.85 -4.98 1.43
N ALA A 125 -1.99 -6.26 1.73
CA ALA A 125 -1.36 -6.87 2.90
C ALA A 125 0.17 -6.77 2.90
N GLU A 126 0.79 -6.80 1.72
CA GLU A 126 2.24 -6.67 1.58
C GLU A 126 2.72 -5.24 1.83
N TYR A 127 2.03 -4.24 1.28
CA TYR A 127 2.48 -2.84 1.33
C TYR A 127 1.83 -2.01 2.43
N VAL A 128 0.72 -2.49 3.00
CA VAL A 128 -0.04 -1.85 4.08
C VAL A 128 -0.42 -2.88 5.14
N PRO A 129 0.57 -3.48 5.80
CA PRO A 129 0.31 -4.52 6.80
C PRO A 129 -0.45 -3.94 8.00
N PHE A 130 -1.33 -4.73 8.58
CA PHE A 130 -1.95 -4.39 9.86
C PHE A 130 -0.91 -4.41 10.99
N ARG A 131 -1.21 -3.68 12.07
CA ARG A 131 -0.45 -3.77 13.31
C ARG A 131 -0.47 -5.21 13.86
N ALA A 132 0.55 -5.56 14.63
CA ALA A 132 0.72 -6.91 15.18
C ALA A 132 -0.50 -7.43 15.95
N GLU A 133 -1.14 -6.56 16.73
CA GLU A 133 -2.34 -6.90 17.53
C GLU A 133 -3.53 -7.30 16.64
N VAL A 134 -3.77 -6.56 15.55
CA VAL A 134 -4.83 -6.86 14.59
C VAL A 134 -4.51 -8.15 13.84
N ARG A 135 -3.26 -8.32 13.40
CA ARG A 135 -2.82 -9.56 12.73
C ARG A 135 -3.03 -10.78 13.60
N LYS A 136 -2.63 -10.72 14.88
CA LYS A 136 -2.79 -11.83 15.82
C LYS A 136 -4.25 -12.27 15.96
N LYS A 137 -5.19 -11.32 16.01
CA LYS A 137 -6.63 -11.64 16.04
C LYS A 137 -7.11 -12.29 14.75
N LEU A 138 -6.65 -11.80 13.60
CA LEU A 138 -7.06 -12.31 12.30
C LEU A 138 -6.43 -13.67 11.96
N GLU A 139 -5.28 -14.02 12.54
CA GLU A 139 -4.59 -15.31 12.34
C GLU A 139 -5.37 -16.52 12.87
N GLU A 140 -6.41 -16.32 13.66
CA GLU A 140 -7.38 -17.36 14.01
C GLU A 140 -8.09 -17.90 12.76
N ASN A 141 -8.23 -17.08 11.72
CA ASN A 141 -8.76 -17.50 10.43
C ASN A 141 -7.63 -18.01 9.52
N PRO A 142 -7.71 -19.27 9.03
CA PRO A 142 -6.65 -19.89 8.22
C PRO A 142 -6.25 -19.08 6.99
N MET A 143 -7.20 -18.39 6.34
CA MET A 143 -6.95 -17.59 5.16
C MET A 143 -6.04 -16.38 5.47
N TYR A 144 -6.28 -15.68 6.57
CA TYR A 144 -5.42 -14.59 7.01
C TYR A 144 -4.07 -15.09 7.51
N LYS A 145 -4.04 -16.22 8.22
CA LYS A 145 -2.79 -16.84 8.66
C LYS A 145 -1.87 -17.14 7.48
N GLU A 146 -2.40 -17.77 6.43
CA GLU A 146 -1.61 -18.02 5.20
C GLU A 146 -1.13 -16.72 4.54
N LEU A 147 -2.01 -15.72 4.43
CA LEU A 147 -1.71 -14.42 3.86
C LEU A 147 -0.55 -13.73 4.61
N PHE A 148 -0.65 -13.66 5.93
CA PHE A 148 0.34 -12.97 6.76
C PHE A 148 1.67 -13.74 6.83
N THR A 149 1.63 -15.08 6.82
CA THR A 149 2.85 -15.88 6.72
C THR A 149 3.60 -15.58 5.41
N LYS A 150 2.89 -15.56 4.29
CA LYS A 150 3.50 -15.23 2.98
C LYS A 150 4.05 -13.81 2.94
N SER A 151 3.27 -12.82 3.41
CA SER A 151 3.73 -11.42 3.42
C SER A 151 4.91 -11.20 4.37
N SER A 152 4.97 -11.86 5.52
CA SER A 152 6.10 -11.76 6.44
C SER A 152 7.39 -12.37 5.85
N ILE A 153 7.30 -13.48 5.12
CA ILE A 153 8.45 -14.07 4.41
C ILE A 153 9.00 -13.07 3.36
N ILE A 154 8.11 -12.44 2.59
CA ILE A 154 8.50 -11.44 1.59
C ILE A 154 9.15 -10.23 2.27
N ALA A 155 8.56 -9.73 3.35
CA ALA A 155 9.08 -8.62 4.12
C ALA A 155 10.47 -8.92 4.70
N THR A 156 10.65 -10.11 5.27
CA THR A 156 11.96 -10.55 5.78
C THR A 156 13.01 -10.58 4.68
N ARG A 157 12.69 -11.15 3.52
CA ARG A 157 13.61 -11.17 2.37
C ARG A 157 13.98 -9.77 1.87
N LYS A 158 13.02 -8.84 1.84
CA LYS A 158 13.28 -7.43 1.49
C LYS A 158 14.23 -6.79 2.50
N ARG A 159 13.95 -6.95 3.79
CA ARG A 159 14.81 -6.45 4.87
C ARG A 159 16.23 -6.98 4.79
N ASP A 160 16.39 -8.30 4.58
CA ASP A 160 17.72 -8.91 4.52
C ASP A 160 18.53 -8.40 3.32
N LYS A 161 17.89 -8.16 2.17
CA LYS A 161 18.52 -7.51 1.01
C LYS A 161 18.96 -6.08 1.32
N GLU A 162 18.12 -5.30 1.97
CA GLU A 162 18.45 -3.93 2.34
C GLU A 162 19.56 -3.88 3.37
N LYS A 163 19.57 -4.81 4.34
CA LYS A 163 20.67 -4.95 5.28
C LYS A 163 22.01 -5.21 4.57
N VAL A 164 22.04 -6.13 3.62
CA VAL A 164 23.27 -6.40 2.84
C VAL A 164 23.74 -5.16 2.08
N LEU A 165 22.82 -4.38 1.50
CA LEU A 165 23.18 -3.13 0.82
C LEU A 165 23.72 -2.09 1.78
N PHE A 166 23.11 -1.97 2.95
CA PHE A 166 23.58 -1.07 4.01
C PHE A 166 24.97 -1.46 4.51
N ASP A 167 25.16 -2.72 4.83
CA ASP A 167 26.46 -3.22 5.32
C ASP A 167 27.56 -2.95 4.28
N ARG A 168 27.27 -3.12 2.99
CA ARG A 168 28.21 -2.77 1.89
C ARG A 168 28.48 -1.26 1.82
N TYR A 169 27.45 -0.44 1.97
CA TYR A 169 27.59 1.02 1.96
C TYR A 169 28.49 1.50 3.12
N VAL A 170 28.28 0.97 4.32
CA VAL A 170 29.10 1.28 5.49
C VAL A 170 30.54 0.79 5.32
N ALA A 171 30.73 -0.44 4.80
CA ALA A 171 32.06 -0.99 4.53
C ALA A 171 32.83 -0.19 3.47
N ALA A 172 32.12 0.46 2.54
CA ALA A 172 32.71 1.38 1.56
C ALA A 172 32.99 2.80 2.12
N GLY A 173 32.83 3.02 3.43
CA GLY A 173 33.07 4.31 4.09
C GLY A 173 31.91 5.29 3.96
N GLY A 174 30.71 4.83 3.62
CA GLY A 174 29.50 5.66 3.57
C GLY A 174 29.10 6.17 4.94
N ALA A 175 28.74 7.47 5.03
CA ALA A 175 28.30 8.07 6.28
C ALA A 175 26.88 7.61 6.66
N ILE A 176 26.69 7.21 7.91
CA ILE A 176 25.37 6.86 8.44
C ILE A 176 24.67 8.17 8.81
N THR A 177 23.63 8.53 8.04
CA THR A 177 22.77 9.67 8.37
C THR A 177 21.66 9.26 9.34
N PRO A 178 21.11 10.20 10.14
CA PRO A 178 19.98 9.91 11.02
C PRO A 178 18.76 9.32 10.29
N GLU A 179 18.53 9.73 9.04
CA GLU A 179 17.45 9.20 8.21
C GLU A 179 17.69 7.73 7.85
N LEU A 180 18.94 7.39 7.52
CA LEU A 180 19.33 6.02 7.18
C LEU A 180 19.23 5.10 8.41
N GLU A 181 19.66 5.57 9.57
CA GLU A 181 19.51 4.87 10.84
C GLU A 181 18.03 4.69 11.21
N GLY A 182 17.22 5.76 11.05
CA GLY A 182 15.78 5.72 11.26
C GLY A 182 15.06 4.73 10.35
N HIS A 183 15.48 4.63 9.10
CA HIS A 183 14.95 3.66 8.13
C HIS A 183 15.21 2.22 8.58
N PHE A 184 16.43 1.90 9.00
CA PHE A 184 16.76 0.57 9.54
C PHE A 184 16.01 0.23 10.81
N LYS A 185 15.90 1.19 11.71
CA LYS A 185 15.15 1.04 12.97
C LYS A 185 13.65 0.77 12.68
N TYR A 186 13.08 1.47 11.70
CA TYR A 186 11.71 1.25 11.25
C TYR A 186 11.50 -0.18 10.76
N TYR A 187 12.34 -0.70 9.86
CA TYR A 187 12.25 -2.08 9.39
C TYR A 187 12.43 -3.10 10.51
N GLY A 188 13.34 -2.86 11.45
CA GLY A 188 13.54 -3.71 12.62
C GLY A 188 12.32 -3.77 13.55
N LEU A 189 11.62 -2.68 13.73
CA LEU A 189 10.45 -2.58 14.60
C LEU A 189 9.17 -3.14 13.97
N ASN A 190 9.01 -3.03 12.66
CA ASN A 190 7.76 -3.44 11.99
C ASN A 190 7.72 -4.92 11.58
N TYR A 191 8.86 -5.61 11.59
CA TYR A 191 8.95 -7.00 11.14
C TYR A 191 9.49 -7.97 12.22
N LYS A 192 9.64 -7.48 13.46
CA LYS A 192 9.75 -8.29 14.66
C LYS A 192 8.35 -8.54 15.20
#